data_c73eab85e5504988b2eec5474fcf2b4c
#
_entry.id   c73eab85e5504988b2eec5474fcf2b4c
#
_cell.length_a   1.000
_cell.length_b   1.000
_cell.length_c   1.000
_cell.angle_alpha   90.00
_cell.angle_beta   90.00
_cell.angle_gamma   90.00
#
_symmetry.space_group_name_H-M   'P 1'
#
loop_
_entity.id
_entity.type
_entity.pdbx_description
1 polymer ?
#
loop_
_entity_poly.entity_id
_entity_poly.type
_entity_poly.pdbx_seq_one_letter_code
_entity_poly.pdbx_strand_id
1 'polypeptide(L)'
;YHEYKSVCQKINKTNKTNNTTNNTNNTNNTNNTNNIQNNTNNIQTQNNQNNIININLNNPNDIQKVVEMIPFRNVKYNISPEKYLEYAKYPERAIKSFIKDEHFNPNKPERMNILNTNRRDNKVQVLDRDDYDEIRWMIKSKTDINELLYDRGVNHLYVAKNILEANGIYLDARTKQRLNEKINEYETDDRSKREQIDMISDLTYNYRDIVETNKKINNKLIKN
;
A
#
# COMPACT_ATOMS: atom_id res chain seq x y z
N TYR A 1 13.74 -11.06 26.34
CA TYR A 1 13.22 -9.80 26.94
C TYR A 1 14.31 -8.74 27.15
N HIS A 2 15.60 -9.13 27.15
CA HIS A 2 16.72 -8.19 27.35
C HIS A 2 17.27 -7.59 26.04
N GLU A 3 17.09 -8.21 24.90
CA GLU A 3 17.61 -7.71 23.61
C GLU A 3 16.78 -6.53 23.01
N TYR A 4 15.50 -6.42 23.36
CA TYR A 4 14.65 -5.32 22.86
C TYR A 4 14.93 -3.96 23.51
N LYS A 5 15.53 -3.92 24.70
CA LYS A 5 15.88 -2.64 25.37
C LYS A 5 17.07 -1.91 24.75
N SER A 6 17.97 -2.60 24.07
CA SER A 6 19.18 -2.00 23.50
C SER A 6 18.94 -1.25 22.18
N VAL A 7 17.87 -1.60 21.45
CA VAL A 7 17.54 -0.97 20.16
C VAL A 7 16.82 0.37 20.34
N CYS A 8 15.97 0.50 21.37
CA CYS A 8 15.26 1.76 21.63
C CYS A 8 16.13 2.92 22.14
N GLN A 9 17.30 2.63 22.72
CA GLN A 9 18.17 3.69 23.24
C GLN A 9 19.08 4.35 22.19
N LYS A 10 19.22 3.76 20.98
CA LYS A 10 20.04 4.32 19.89
C LYS A 10 19.30 5.30 18.98
N ILE A 11 17.96 5.32 19.00
CA ILE A 11 17.16 6.18 18.09
C ILE A 11 16.97 7.60 18.63
N ASN A 12 17.13 7.85 19.92
CA ASN A 12 16.85 9.15 20.53
C ASN A 12 18.04 10.14 20.57
N LYS A 13 19.16 9.89 19.89
CA LYS A 13 20.34 10.78 19.95
C LYS A 13 20.67 11.56 18.67
N THR A 14 19.84 11.51 17.60
CA THR A 14 20.23 12.13 16.31
C THR A 14 19.24 13.17 15.76
N ASN A 15 18.44 13.82 16.58
CA ASN A 15 17.62 14.96 16.10
C ASN A 15 17.74 16.16 17.01
N LYS A 16 18.88 16.86 16.93
CA LYS A 16 19.00 18.27 17.31
C LYS A 16 20.05 18.95 16.44
N THR A 17 19.66 20.05 15.81
CA THR A 17 20.34 21.06 14.98
C THR A 17 20.09 20.89 13.48
N ASN A 18 19.38 21.81 12.85
CA ASN A 18 19.74 23.13 12.38
C ASN A 18 18.53 23.76 11.64
N ASN A 19 17.98 24.79 12.25
CA ASN A 19 17.28 25.87 11.54
C ASN A 19 18.33 26.88 11.09
N THR A 20 18.38 27.25 9.83
CA THR A 20 18.74 28.60 9.40
C THR A 20 18.15 28.92 8.03
N THR A 21 17.36 29.95 8.02
CA THR A 21 16.84 30.79 6.95
C THR A 21 17.86 31.14 5.87
N ASN A 22 17.42 31.18 4.59
CA ASN A 22 17.72 32.35 3.75
C ASN A 22 16.75 32.46 2.59
N ASN A 23 16.12 33.62 2.59
CA ASN A 23 15.26 34.22 1.57
C ASN A 23 16.17 35.01 0.63
N THR A 24 16.08 34.85 -0.70
CA THR A 24 16.34 35.95 -1.64
C THR A 24 15.71 35.71 -2.99
N ASN A 25 14.94 36.69 -3.38
CA ASN A 25 14.36 36.94 -4.71
C ASN A 25 15.44 36.98 -5.81
N ASN A 26 15.14 36.54 -7.01
CA ASN A 26 15.36 37.39 -8.17
C ASN A 26 14.54 36.96 -9.40
N THR A 27 14.00 37.99 -10.02
CA THR A 27 13.22 38.10 -11.25
C THR A 27 14.10 38.04 -12.51
N ASN A 28 13.41 37.80 -13.65
CA ASN A 28 13.69 38.12 -15.06
C ASN A 28 14.19 37.00 -15.96
N ASN A 29 13.30 36.53 -16.81
CA ASN A 29 12.91 37.06 -18.16
C ASN A 29 13.69 36.44 -19.33
N THR A 30 12.91 36.17 -20.36
CA THR A 30 13.12 36.11 -21.83
C THR A 30 13.31 34.72 -22.47
N ASN A 31 12.23 34.38 -23.16
CA ASN A 31 12.11 33.84 -24.52
C ASN A 31 13.28 33.02 -25.08
N ASN A 32 13.04 31.77 -25.35
CA ASN A 32 13.42 31.22 -26.63
C ASN A 32 12.52 30.04 -27.05
N THR A 33 11.79 30.28 -28.12
CA THR A 33 11.01 29.32 -28.89
C THR A 33 11.96 28.36 -29.59
N ASN A 34 11.94 27.08 -29.22
CA ASN A 34 12.35 26.02 -30.12
C ASN A 34 11.42 24.84 -29.99
N ASN A 35 10.61 24.69 -31.02
CA ASN A 35 9.73 23.58 -31.29
C ASN A 35 10.56 22.29 -31.44
N ILE A 36 10.52 21.43 -30.43
CA ILE A 36 10.86 20.03 -30.62
C ILE A 36 9.60 19.24 -30.24
N GLN A 37 8.92 18.75 -31.28
CA GLN A 37 7.86 17.77 -31.11
C GLN A 37 8.45 16.49 -30.54
N ASN A 38 8.46 16.38 -29.23
CA ASN A 38 8.67 15.10 -28.54
C ASN A 38 7.31 14.45 -28.34
N ASN A 39 7.12 13.36 -29.02
CA ASN A 39 5.98 12.46 -28.88
C ASN A 39 5.94 11.87 -27.48
N THR A 40 5.33 12.61 -26.54
CA THR A 40 5.14 12.16 -25.18
C THR A 40 3.91 11.24 -25.15
N ASN A 41 4.13 9.97 -25.03
CA ASN A 41 3.08 9.01 -24.69
C ASN A 41 2.62 9.28 -23.25
N ASN A 42 1.76 10.27 -23.07
CA ASN A 42 1.05 10.54 -21.84
C ASN A 42 -0.08 9.50 -21.68
N ILE A 43 0.12 8.50 -20.85
CA ILE A 43 -0.96 7.63 -20.42
C ILE A 43 -1.71 8.35 -19.30
N GLN A 44 -2.77 9.06 -19.64
CA GLN A 44 -3.72 9.61 -18.66
C GLN A 44 -4.71 8.51 -18.26
N THR A 45 -4.63 8.04 -17.03
CA THR A 45 -5.69 7.27 -16.42
C THR A 45 -6.57 8.19 -15.59
N GLN A 46 -7.75 8.53 -16.11
CA GLN A 46 -8.75 9.27 -15.34
C GLN A 46 -9.41 8.30 -14.34
N ASN A 47 -9.14 8.50 -13.07
CA ASN A 47 -9.99 8.01 -11.99
C ASN A 47 -10.32 9.15 -11.04
N ASN A 48 -11.60 9.29 -10.73
CA ASN A 48 -12.15 10.27 -9.81
C ASN A 48 -11.42 10.26 -8.47
N GLN A 49 -10.81 11.38 -8.16
CA GLN A 49 -10.04 11.85 -7.01
C GLN A 49 -8.52 11.82 -7.20
N ASN A 50 -8.02 12.87 -7.85
CA ASN A 50 -6.80 13.63 -7.58
C ASN A 50 -5.57 12.87 -7.07
N ASN A 51 -5.00 11.99 -7.91
CA ASN A 51 -3.56 11.77 -7.93
C ASN A 51 -3.22 11.07 -9.25
N ILE A 52 -2.95 11.85 -10.28
CA ILE A 52 -2.36 11.35 -11.53
C ILE A 52 -0.90 11.08 -11.20
N ILE A 53 -0.52 9.81 -11.13
CA ILE A 53 0.90 9.46 -11.14
C ILE A 53 1.35 9.60 -12.58
N ASN A 54 1.95 10.75 -12.91
CA ASN A 54 2.69 10.91 -14.15
C ASN A 54 4.01 10.14 -13.99
N ILE A 55 4.02 8.87 -14.40
CA ILE A 55 5.26 8.12 -14.53
C ILE A 55 5.94 8.60 -15.80
N ASN A 56 6.94 9.44 -15.66
CA ASN A 56 7.78 9.84 -16.77
C ASN A 56 8.78 8.71 -17.09
N LEU A 57 8.46 7.89 -18.07
CA LEU A 57 9.31 6.76 -18.50
C LEU A 57 10.72 7.19 -18.98
N ASN A 58 10.98 8.48 -19.11
CA ASN A 58 12.30 9.02 -19.42
C ASN A 58 13.09 9.44 -18.17
N ASN A 59 12.48 9.35 -16.97
CA ASN A 59 13.17 9.63 -15.71
C ASN A 59 13.69 8.31 -15.10
N PRO A 60 15.02 8.11 -14.99
CA PRO A 60 15.61 6.90 -14.42
C PRO A 60 15.10 6.57 -13.01
N ASN A 61 14.79 7.60 -12.19
CA ASN A 61 14.29 7.43 -10.83
C ASN A 61 12.84 6.90 -10.79
N ASP A 62 12.00 7.27 -11.76
CA ASP A 62 10.64 6.77 -11.86
C ASP A 62 10.63 5.34 -12.42
N ILE A 63 11.56 5.03 -13.31
CA ILE A 63 11.80 3.67 -13.82
C ILE A 63 12.25 2.76 -12.69
N GLN A 64 13.21 3.18 -11.86
CA GLN A 64 13.75 2.37 -10.77
C GLN A 64 12.70 2.05 -9.70
N LYS A 65 11.79 2.99 -9.38
CA LYS A 65 10.67 2.77 -8.45
C LYS A 65 9.70 1.68 -8.90
N VAL A 66 9.59 1.44 -10.21
CA VAL A 66 8.68 0.43 -10.78
C VAL A 66 9.36 -0.94 -10.88
N VAL A 67 10.70 -0.98 -10.97
CA VAL A 67 11.47 -2.24 -11.07
C VAL A 67 11.49 -3.01 -9.74
N GLU A 68 11.38 -2.32 -8.61
CA GLU A 68 11.43 -2.94 -7.27
C GLU A 68 10.07 -3.40 -6.77
N MET A 69 9.28 -4.08 -7.62
CA MET A 69 8.02 -4.66 -7.14
C MET A 69 8.28 -5.77 -6.11
N ILE A 70 7.61 -5.67 -4.98
CA ILE A 70 7.77 -6.60 -3.87
C ILE A 70 6.83 -7.79 -4.06
N PRO A 71 7.31 -9.05 -3.98
CA PRO A 71 6.46 -10.23 -4.00
C PRO A 71 5.41 -10.16 -2.89
N PHE A 72 4.22 -10.65 -3.17
CA PHE A 72 3.06 -10.55 -2.27
C PHE A 72 3.35 -11.09 -0.86
N ARG A 73 4.04 -12.23 -0.75
CA ARG A 73 4.39 -12.82 0.55
C ARG A 73 5.48 -12.05 1.29
N ASN A 74 6.27 -11.23 0.58
CA ASN A 74 7.40 -10.51 1.16
C ASN A 74 7.05 -9.09 1.57
N VAL A 75 5.81 -8.64 1.38
CA VAL A 75 5.37 -7.31 1.80
C VAL A 75 5.48 -7.18 3.32
N LYS A 76 6.35 -6.29 3.76
CA LYS A 76 6.47 -5.90 5.18
C LYS A 76 5.62 -4.66 5.41
N TYR A 77 4.69 -4.76 6.34
CA TYR A 77 3.78 -3.66 6.67
C TYR A 77 4.42 -2.77 7.73
N ASN A 78 4.77 -1.56 7.33
CA ASN A 78 5.26 -0.52 8.23
C ASN A 78 4.15 0.53 8.42
N ILE A 79 3.21 0.22 9.32
CA ILE A 79 2.04 1.03 9.60
C ILE A 79 2.35 1.94 10.78
N SER A 80 2.14 3.25 10.62
CA SER A 80 2.40 4.20 11.70
C SER A 80 1.38 4.08 12.84
N PRO A 81 1.73 4.49 14.07
CA PRO A 81 0.80 4.51 15.19
C PRO A 81 -0.46 5.34 14.93
N GLU A 82 -0.34 6.46 14.20
CA GLU A 82 -1.47 7.31 13.82
C GLU A 82 -2.45 6.54 12.92
N LYS A 83 -1.93 5.71 12.01
CA LYS A 83 -2.76 4.88 11.15
C LYS A 83 -3.43 3.75 11.90
N TYR A 84 -2.74 3.14 12.87
CA TYR A 84 -3.37 2.18 13.79
C TYR A 84 -4.47 2.84 14.64
N LEU A 85 -4.29 4.09 15.06
CA LEU A 85 -5.33 4.85 15.76
C LEU A 85 -6.56 5.09 14.87
N GLU A 86 -6.37 5.40 13.59
CA GLU A 86 -7.46 5.51 12.62
C GLU A 86 -8.22 4.18 12.49
N TYR A 87 -7.51 3.06 12.33
CA TYR A 87 -8.13 1.73 12.24
C TYR A 87 -8.89 1.38 13.51
N ALA A 88 -8.34 1.67 14.69
CA ALA A 88 -9.00 1.41 15.96
C ALA A 88 -10.26 2.26 16.17
N LYS A 89 -10.27 3.50 15.68
CA LYS A 89 -11.45 4.40 15.75
C LYS A 89 -12.56 3.99 14.79
N TYR A 90 -12.22 3.37 13.66
CA TYR A 90 -13.18 3.00 12.61
C TYR A 90 -12.98 1.53 12.19
N PRO A 91 -13.15 0.56 13.11
CA PRO A 91 -12.79 -0.83 12.88
C PRO A 91 -13.62 -1.48 11.75
N GLU A 92 -14.84 -1.00 11.48
CA GLU A 92 -15.68 -1.44 10.36
C GLU A 92 -15.11 -1.13 8.97
N ARG A 93 -14.20 -0.17 8.87
CA ARG A 93 -13.54 0.22 7.60
C ARG A 93 -12.08 -0.21 7.55
N ALA A 94 -11.55 -0.69 8.65
CA ALA A 94 -10.11 -0.85 8.84
C ALA A 94 -9.52 -1.87 7.87
N ILE A 95 -10.17 -3.02 7.65
CA ILE A 95 -9.69 -4.06 6.72
C ILE A 95 -9.57 -3.48 5.31
N LYS A 96 -10.62 -2.80 4.83
CA LYS A 96 -10.61 -2.15 3.51
C LYS A 96 -9.53 -1.09 3.39
N SER A 97 -9.40 -0.24 4.41
CA SER A 97 -8.39 0.83 4.44
C SER A 97 -6.98 0.25 4.45
N PHE A 98 -6.73 -0.77 5.28
CA PHE A 98 -5.45 -1.48 5.33
C PHE A 98 -5.07 -2.04 3.95
N ILE A 99 -5.96 -2.79 3.31
CA ILE A 99 -5.67 -3.41 2.02
C ILE A 99 -5.42 -2.34 0.95
N LYS A 100 -6.24 -1.28 0.93
CA LYS A 100 -6.05 -0.16 0.01
C LYS A 100 -4.71 0.53 0.23
N ASP A 101 -4.37 0.84 1.47
CA ASP A 101 -3.16 1.58 1.82
C ASP A 101 -1.88 0.78 1.56
N GLU A 102 -1.96 -0.54 1.68
CA GLU A 102 -0.78 -1.41 1.59
C GLU A 102 -0.62 -2.12 0.24
N HIS A 103 -1.70 -2.40 -0.49
CA HIS A 103 -1.63 -3.14 -1.75
C HIS A 103 -2.12 -2.34 -2.97
N PHE A 104 -2.84 -1.23 -2.75
CA PHE A 104 -3.41 -0.43 -3.85
C PHE A 104 -3.18 1.07 -3.67
N ASN A 105 -2.15 1.44 -2.93
CA ASN A 105 -1.77 2.83 -2.74
C ASN A 105 -0.88 3.29 -3.91
N PRO A 106 -1.31 4.30 -4.70
CA PRO A 106 -0.51 4.82 -5.80
C PRO A 106 0.87 5.34 -5.40
N ASN A 107 1.04 5.74 -4.13
CA ASN A 107 2.33 6.17 -3.60
C ASN A 107 3.26 5.01 -3.18
N LYS A 108 2.78 3.76 -3.29
CA LYS A 108 3.52 2.52 -3.02
C LYS A 108 3.38 1.55 -4.19
N PRO A 109 3.74 1.94 -5.43
CA PRO A 109 3.52 1.12 -6.62
C PRO A 109 4.24 -0.23 -6.55
N GLU A 110 5.33 -0.32 -5.80
CA GLU A 110 6.09 -1.57 -5.55
C GLU A 110 5.26 -2.65 -4.84
N ARG A 111 4.16 -2.27 -4.18
CA ARG A 111 3.28 -3.18 -3.45
C ARG A 111 2.01 -3.56 -4.22
N MET A 112 1.83 -3.05 -5.43
CA MET A 112 0.68 -3.36 -6.28
C MET A 112 0.85 -4.71 -7.00
N ASN A 113 0.89 -5.76 -6.24
CA ASN A 113 1.29 -7.11 -6.61
C ASN A 113 0.13 -8.11 -6.79
N ILE A 114 -1.12 -7.61 -6.84
CA ILE A 114 -2.33 -8.41 -7.06
C ILE A 114 -3.13 -7.80 -8.21
N LEU A 115 -3.35 -8.58 -9.28
CA LEU A 115 -4.11 -8.17 -10.46
C LEU A 115 -5.33 -9.06 -10.67
N ASN A 116 -6.52 -8.50 -10.45
CA ASN A 116 -7.80 -9.14 -10.71
C ASN A 116 -8.40 -8.58 -12.00
N THR A 117 -8.22 -9.27 -13.12
CA THR A 117 -8.68 -8.83 -14.44
C THR A 117 -10.14 -9.16 -14.72
N ASN A 118 -10.71 -10.13 -14.01
CA ASN A 118 -12.08 -10.58 -14.24
C ASN A 118 -12.83 -10.79 -12.92
N ARG A 119 -13.89 -10.00 -12.70
CA ARG A 119 -14.71 -10.08 -11.49
C ARG A 119 -15.39 -11.44 -11.29
N ARG A 120 -15.74 -12.12 -12.40
CA ARG A 120 -16.49 -13.40 -12.37
C ARG A 120 -15.59 -14.62 -12.27
N ASP A 121 -14.31 -14.49 -12.60
CA ASP A 121 -13.35 -15.59 -12.55
C ASP A 121 -12.83 -15.77 -11.13
N ASN A 122 -12.64 -17.02 -10.70
CA ASN A 122 -11.98 -17.33 -9.42
C ASN A 122 -10.45 -17.38 -9.57
N LYS A 123 -9.88 -16.54 -10.43
CA LYS A 123 -8.45 -16.46 -10.66
C LYS A 123 -7.96 -15.01 -10.56
N VAL A 124 -6.83 -14.82 -9.92
CA VAL A 124 -6.08 -13.56 -9.88
C VAL A 124 -4.63 -13.82 -10.23
N GLN A 125 -3.96 -12.81 -10.76
CA GLN A 125 -2.52 -12.87 -10.95
C GLN A 125 -1.85 -12.20 -9.73
N VAL A 126 -0.86 -12.87 -9.18
CA VAL A 126 -0.12 -12.38 -8.01
C VAL A 126 1.36 -12.43 -8.34
N LEU A 127 2.06 -11.32 -8.10
CA LEU A 127 3.52 -11.31 -8.16
C LEU A 127 4.04 -11.97 -6.90
N ASP A 128 4.67 -13.12 -7.03
CA ASP A 128 5.18 -13.88 -5.89
C ASP A 128 6.41 -14.70 -6.31
N ARG A 129 7.06 -15.36 -5.35
CA ARG A 129 8.13 -16.32 -5.63
C ARG A 129 7.51 -17.67 -5.98
N ASP A 130 8.02 -18.27 -7.02
CA ASP A 130 7.65 -19.63 -7.39
C ASP A 130 8.47 -20.68 -6.64
N ASP A 131 8.32 -21.95 -7.00
CA ASP A 131 9.00 -23.09 -6.37
C ASP A 131 10.53 -23.08 -6.61
N TYR A 132 11.02 -22.28 -7.57
CA TYR A 132 12.44 -22.07 -7.87
C TYR A 132 12.98 -20.76 -7.28
N ASP A 133 12.21 -20.10 -6.40
CA ASP A 133 12.54 -18.80 -5.79
C ASP A 133 12.61 -17.63 -6.79
N GLU A 134 12.08 -17.81 -8.01
CA GLU A 134 12.00 -16.77 -9.02
C GLU A 134 10.76 -15.89 -8.82
N ILE A 135 10.94 -14.56 -8.94
CA ILE A 135 9.84 -13.58 -8.81
C ILE A 135 9.11 -13.49 -10.15
N ARG A 136 7.86 -13.92 -10.17
CA ARG A 136 6.99 -13.83 -11.36
C ARG A 136 5.52 -13.69 -11.05
N TRP A 137 4.76 -13.23 -12.04
CA TRP A 137 3.30 -13.21 -11.95
C TRP A 137 2.73 -14.61 -12.12
N MET A 138 2.08 -15.09 -11.07
CA MET A 138 1.47 -16.42 -11.01
C MET A 138 -0.05 -16.32 -10.92
N ILE A 139 -0.75 -17.29 -11.51
CA ILE A 139 -2.19 -17.43 -11.35
C ILE A 139 -2.47 -18.15 -10.04
N LYS A 140 -3.26 -17.51 -9.17
CA LYS A 140 -3.69 -18.04 -7.86
C LYS A 140 -5.22 -18.07 -7.78
N SER A 141 -5.76 -18.83 -6.84
CA SER A 141 -7.18 -18.76 -6.46
C SER A 141 -7.50 -17.39 -5.89
N LYS A 142 -8.52 -16.72 -6.41
CA LYS A 142 -8.98 -15.43 -5.90
C LYS A 142 -9.51 -15.55 -4.47
N THR A 143 -10.22 -16.64 -4.19
CA THR A 143 -10.74 -16.92 -2.84
C THR A 143 -9.59 -16.97 -1.84
N ASP A 144 -8.54 -17.77 -2.11
CA ASP A 144 -7.42 -17.93 -1.18
C ASP A 144 -6.67 -16.61 -0.94
N ILE A 145 -6.49 -15.80 -1.99
CA ILE A 145 -5.82 -14.50 -1.86
C ILE A 145 -6.68 -13.51 -1.08
N ASN A 146 -7.99 -13.48 -1.32
CA ASN A 146 -8.90 -12.60 -0.59
C ASN A 146 -9.01 -12.99 0.90
N GLU A 147 -9.06 -14.30 1.20
CA GLU A 147 -9.02 -14.79 2.58
C GLU A 147 -7.71 -14.41 3.28
N LEU A 148 -6.58 -14.59 2.61
CA LEU A 148 -5.29 -14.19 3.17
C LEU A 148 -5.18 -12.68 3.43
N LEU A 149 -5.75 -11.84 2.55
CA LEU A 149 -5.83 -10.40 2.76
C LEU A 149 -6.75 -10.04 3.94
N TYR A 150 -7.87 -10.74 4.06
CA TYR A 150 -8.80 -10.61 5.18
C TYR A 150 -8.10 -10.94 6.50
N ASP A 151 -7.48 -12.11 6.60
CA ASP A 151 -6.79 -12.57 7.81
C ASP A 151 -5.67 -11.60 8.22
N ARG A 152 -4.93 -11.06 7.26
CA ARG A 152 -3.93 -10.00 7.53
C ARG A 152 -4.57 -8.75 8.09
N GLY A 153 -5.70 -8.30 7.51
CA GLY A 153 -6.44 -7.14 7.97
C GLY A 153 -6.96 -7.31 9.41
N VAL A 154 -7.54 -8.47 9.74
CA VAL A 154 -8.01 -8.79 11.09
C VAL A 154 -6.83 -8.83 12.07
N ASN A 155 -5.72 -9.46 11.69
CA ASN A 155 -4.52 -9.50 12.55
C ASN A 155 -3.98 -8.09 12.86
N HIS A 156 -4.00 -7.16 11.89
CA HIS A 156 -3.60 -5.77 12.14
C HIS A 156 -4.54 -5.05 13.10
N LEU A 157 -5.83 -5.34 13.08
CA LEU A 157 -6.77 -4.83 14.10
C LEU A 157 -6.46 -5.41 15.48
N TYR A 158 -6.19 -6.70 15.54
CA TYR A 158 -5.88 -7.41 16.79
C TYR A 158 -4.65 -6.81 17.49
N VAL A 159 -3.59 -6.53 16.74
CA VAL A 159 -2.35 -5.98 17.30
C VAL A 159 -2.40 -4.47 17.53
N ALA A 160 -3.38 -3.76 16.95
CA ALA A 160 -3.45 -2.29 16.97
C ALA A 160 -3.37 -1.73 18.39
N LYS A 161 -4.10 -2.30 19.34
CA LYS A 161 -4.10 -1.88 20.75
C LYS A 161 -2.70 -1.93 21.35
N ASN A 162 -1.99 -3.04 21.17
CA ASN A 162 -0.66 -3.24 21.76
C ASN A 162 0.36 -2.26 21.15
N ILE A 163 0.25 -2.01 19.85
CA ILE A 163 1.12 -1.05 19.15
C ILE A 163 0.85 0.38 19.64
N LEU A 164 -0.41 0.76 19.80
CA LEU A 164 -0.80 2.07 20.29
C LEU A 164 -0.30 2.29 21.74
N GLU A 165 -0.56 1.34 22.63
CA GLU A 165 -0.10 1.39 24.03
C GLU A 165 1.44 1.48 24.11
N ALA A 166 2.17 0.72 23.29
CA ALA A 166 3.64 0.77 23.22
C ALA A 166 4.18 2.14 22.74
N ASN A 167 3.36 2.92 22.03
CA ASN A 167 3.69 4.29 21.60
C ASN A 167 3.07 5.38 22.49
N GLY A 168 2.52 5.01 23.66
CA GLY A 168 1.94 5.95 24.62
C GLY A 168 0.57 6.50 24.21
N ILE A 169 -0.09 5.85 23.26
CA ILE A 169 -1.43 6.23 22.76
C ILE A 169 -2.45 5.28 23.39
N TYR A 170 -3.33 5.82 24.22
CA TYR A 170 -4.34 5.04 24.94
C TYR A 170 -5.73 5.29 24.34
N LEU A 171 -6.42 4.20 23.98
CA LEU A 171 -7.80 4.26 23.52
C LEU A 171 -8.75 4.51 24.70
N ASP A 172 -9.74 5.37 24.51
CA ASP A 172 -10.83 5.50 25.48
C ASP A 172 -11.65 4.19 25.57
N ALA A 173 -12.40 4.03 26.66
CA ALA A 173 -13.13 2.80 26.96
C ALA A 173 -14.13 2.43 25.84
N ARG A 174 -14.82 3.40 25.25
CA ARG A 174 -15.80 3.19 24.18
C ARG A 174 -15.14 2.72 22.89
N THR A 175 -14.06 3.36 22.49
CA THR A 175 -13.29 2.97 21.29
C THR A 175 -12.71 1.59 21.45
N LYS A 176 -12.16 1.27 22.63
CA LYS A 176 -11.61 -0.05 22.94
C LYS A 176 -12.69 -1.14 22.90
N GLN A 177 -13.86 -0.88 23.48
CA GLN A 177 -14.99 -1.81 23.45
C GLN A 177 -15.43 -2.08 22.01
N ARG A 178 -15.67 -1.04 21.23
CA ARG A 178 -16.08 -1.15 19.81
C ARG A 178 -15.06 -1.91 18.95
N LEU A 179 -13.78 -1.66 19.18
CA LEU A 179 -12.71 -2.41 18.49
C LEU A 179 -12.77 -3.89 18.82
N ASN A 180 -12.88 -4.24 20.11
CA ASN A 180 -12.96 -5.64 20.55
C ASN A 180 -14.22 -6.35 20.02
N GLU A 181 -15.38 -5.68 20.08
CA GLU A 181 -16.64 -6.21 19.53
C GLU A 181 -16.50 -6.49 18.02
N LYS A 182 -15.88 -5.58 17.28
CA LYS A 182 -15.70 -5.75 15.84
C LYS A 182 -14.68 -6.83 15.47
N ILE A 183 -13.59 -6.97 16.22
CA ILE A 183 -12.64 -8.07 16.06
C ILE A 183 -13.34 -9.40 16.29
N ASN A 184 -14.10 -9.52 17.41
CA ASN A 184 -14.85 -10.73 17.72
C ASN A 184 -15.88 -11.08 16.62
N GLU A 185 -16.59 -10.09 16.09
CA GLU A 185 -17.52 -10.27 14.96
C GLU A 185 -16.79 -10.85 13.73
N TYR A 186 -15.63 -10.27 13.39
CA TYR A 186 -14.83 -10.75 12.24
C TYR A 186 -14.29 -12.17 12.43
N GLU A 187 -14.03 -12.60 13.67
CA GLU A 187 -13.53 -13.94 13.97
C GLU A 187 -14.66 -14.99 14.04
N THR A 188 -15.88 -14.61 14.43
CA THR A 188 -16.95 -15.55 14.76
C THR A 188 -18.17 -15.50 13.85
N ASP A 189 -18.36 -14.43 13.06
CA ASP A 189 -19.50 -14.28 12.16
C ASP A 189 -19.10 -14.55 10.71
N ASP A 190 -19.46 -15.72 10.19
CA ASP A 190 -19.23 -16.13 8.81
C ASP A 190 -19.89 -15.19 7.78
N ARG A 191 -20.99 -14.53 8.14
CA ARG A 191 -21.64 -13.56 7.25
C ARG A 191 -20.79 -12.30 7.13
N SER A 192 -20.33 -11.77 8.25
CA SER A 192 -19.45 -10.60 8.28
C SER A 192 -18.14 -10.90 7.52
N LYS A 193 -17.56 -12.08 7.72
CA LYS A 193 -16.38 -12.54 6.97
C LYS A 193 -16.63 -12.55 5.45
N ARG A 194 -17.74 -13.13 4.99
CA ARG A 194 -18.08 -13.16 3.55
C ARG A 194 -18.27 -11.78 2.96
N GLU A 195 -18.96 -10.88 3.65
CA GLU A 195 -19.15 -9.49 3.22
C GLU A 195 -17.81 -8.75 3.05
N GLN A 196 -16.85 -8.99 3.95
CA GLN A 196 -15.51 -8.42 3.84
C GLN A 196 -14.72 -9.02 2.67
N ILE A 197 -14.79 -10.33 2.43
CA ILE A 197 -14.13 -11.01 1.31
C ILE A 197 -14.69 -10.51 -0.03
N ASP A 198 -15.99 -10.30 -0.14
CA ASP A 198 -16.63 -9.73 -1.33
C ASP A 198 -16.16 -8.28 -1.56
N MET A 199 -16.09 -7.49 -0.52
CA MET A 199 -15.55 -6.12 -0.57
C MET A 199 -14.08 -6.10 -1.01
N ILE A 200 -13.26 -7.05 -0.54
CA ILE A 200 -11.87 -7.20 -0.97
C ILE A 200 -11.80 -7.57 -2.46
N SER A 201 -12.67 -8.48 -2.92
CA SER A 201 -12.77 -8.85 -4.32
C SER A 201 -13.10 -7.65 -5.22
N ASP A 202 -14.04 -6.82 -4.80
CA ASP A 202 -14.40 -5.60 -5.51
C ASP A 202 -13.25 -4.57 -5.50
N LEU A 203 -12.56 -4.43 -4.39
CA LEU A 203 -11.40 -3.55 -4.27
C LEU A 203 -10.29 -3.97 -5.24
N THR A 204 -9.91 -5.24 -5.25
CA THR A 204 -8.85 -5.77 -6.14
C THR A 204 -9.20 -5.57 -7.62
N TYR A 205 -10.48 -5.73 -7.98
CA TYR A 205 -10.96 -5.50 -9.35
C TYR A 205 -10.94 -4.01 -9.74
N ASN A 206 -11.34 -3.12 -8.84
CA ASN A 206 -11.41 -1.68 -9.10
C ASN A 206 -10.02 -1.05 -9.33
N TYR A 207 -8.96 -1.64 -8.80
CA TYR A 207 -7.57 -1.17 -9.00
C TYR A 207 -6.83 -1.87 -10.14
N ARG A 208 -7.48 -2.75 -10.92
CA ARG A 208 -6.85 -3.56 -11.97
C ARG A 208 -6.07 -2.75 -13.00
N ASP A 209 -6.63 -1.62 -13.45
CA ASP A 209 -6.02 -0.82 -14.53
C ASP A 209 -4.67 -0.22 -14.11
N ILE A 210 -4.57 0.22 -12.85
CA ILE A 210 -3.33 0.75 -12.29
C ILE A 210 -2.31 -0.38 -12.12
N VAL A 211 -2.72 -1.51 -11.56
CA VAL A 211 -1.84 -2.67 -11.36
C VAL A 211 -1.38 -3.24 -12.70
N GLU A 212 -2.26 -3.31 -13.71
CA GLU A 212 -1.90 -3.78 -15.05
C GLU A 212 -0.89 -2.86 -15.72
N THR A 213 -1.03 -1.54 -15.54
CA THR A 213 -0.07 -0.55 -16.04
C THR A 213 1.29 -0.75 -15.39
N ASN A 214 1.36 -0.88 -14.07
CA ASN A 214 2.60 -1.14 -13.34
C ASN A 214 3.26 -2.46 -13.77
N LYS A 215 2.46 -3.52 -13.96
CA LYS A 215 2.94 -4.80 -14.48
C LYS A 215 3.57 -4.68 -15.87
N LYS A 216 2.92 -3.96 -16.79
CA LYS A 216 3.45 -3.75 -18.16
C LYS A 216 4.78 -3.00 -18.16
N ILE A 217 4.92 -2.00 -17.30
CA ILE A 217 6.17 -1.24 -17.14
C ILE A 217 7.26 -2.15 -16.59
N ASN A 218 6.98 -2.88 -15.51
CA ASN A 218 7.93 -3.81 -14.91
C ASN A 218 8.43 -4.88 -15.90
N ASN A 219 7.52 -5.49 -16.66
CA ASN A 219 7.88 -6.50 -17.67
C ASN A 219 8.74 -5.97 -18.83
N LYS A 220 8.62 -4.69 -19.19
CA LYS A 220 9.47 -4.06 -20.22
C LYS A 220 10.91 -3.87 -19.73
N LEU A 221 11.06 -3.57 -18.44
CA LEU A 221 12.36 -3.27 -17.84
C LEU A 221 13.18 -4.54 -17.57
N ILE A 222 12.53 -5.68 -17.29
CA ILE A 222 13.20 -6.97 -17.09
C ILE A 222 13.73 -7.54 -18.43
N LYS A 223 13.19 -7.09 -19.57
CA LYS A 223 13.55 -7.60 -20.91
C LYS A 223 14.67 -6.80 -21.62
N ASN A 224 15.07 -5.68 -21.07
CA ASN A 224 16.17 -4.85 -21.53
C ASN A 224 17.41 -4.99 -20.63
#